data_2572939a1a9fcf1de39ce7b219b19ee3
#
_entry.id   2572939a1a9fcf1de39ce7b219b19ee3
#
_cell.length_a   1.000
_cell.length_b   1.000
_cell.length_c   1.000
_cell.angle_alpha   90.00
_cell.angle_beta   90.00
_cell.angle_gamma   90.00
#
_symmetry.space_group_name_H-M   'P 1'
#
loop_
_entity.id
_entity.type
_entity.pdbx_description
1 polymer ?
#
loop_
_entity_poly.entity_id
_entity_poly.type
_entity_poly.pdbx_seq_one_letter_code
_entity_poly.pdbx_strand_id
1 'polypeptide(L)'
;MTFSGGECTMQPEFLMTLVDACQDEALHVCIDTCGQTDPVFFRALLRKADLFLFDIKQMDSDAHKRLTGVGNSLILRNLRTALAACPEKIRIRVPLMPGLNDGEEDIAAVAALLGEYGVRHVDVLPCHSFGSGKYQALARPVPDVREFSPAGLHVALARFAAHGLETEIV
;
A
#
# COMPACT_ATOMS: atom_id res chain seq x y z
N MET A 1 -15.83 -8.48 -4.02
CA MET A 1 -14.81 -8.75 -5.07
C MET A 1 -13.58 -7.90 -4.80
N THR A 2 -12.37 -8.46 -4.83
CA THR A 2 -11.12 -7.68 -4.69
C THR A 2 -10.39 -7.65 -6.02
N PHE A 3 -10.05 -6.46 -6.51
CA PHE A 3 -9.22 -6.26 -7.67
C PHE A 3 -7.79 -5.96 -7.23
N SER A 4 -6.87 -6.81 -7.62
CA SER A 4 -5.44 -6.78 -7.30
C SER A 4 -4.61 -7.16 -8.53
N GLY A 5 -3.36 -7.55 -8.35
CA GLY A 5 -2.46 -8.01 -9.41
C GLY A 5 -1.10 -7.37 -9.29
N GLY A 6 -0.46 -6.95 -10.39
CA GLY A 6 0.71 -6.08 -10.34
C GLY A 6 0.31 -4.70 -9.79
N GLU A 7 -0.50 -3.99 -10.57
CA GLU A 7 -1.22 -2.77 -10.18
C GLU A 7 -2.50 -2.70 -11.03
N CYS A 8 -3.66 -2.94 -10.43
CA CYS A 8 -4.93 -3.03 -11.15
C CYS A 8 -5.31 -1.72 -11.85
N THR A 9 -4.89 -0.58 -11.32
CA THR A 9 -5.17 0.74 -11.88
C THR A 9 -4.39 1.07 -13.16
N MET A 10 -3.46 0.21 -13.57
CA MET A 10 -2.75 0.35 -14.86
C MET A 10 -3.63 0.04 -16.08
N GLN A 11 -4.80 -0.54 -15.87
CA GLN A 11 -5.82 -0.78 -16.90
C GLN A 11 -7.13 -0.07 -16.51
N PRO A 12 -7.17 1.27 -16.52
CA PRO A 12 -8.23 2.05 -15.89
C PRO A 12 -9.62 1.79 -16.49
N GLU A 13 -9.73 1.71 -17.81
CA GLU A 13 -11.01 1.47 -18.49
C GLU A 13 -11.55 0.06 -18.20
N PHE A 14 -10.67 -0.94 -18.24
CA PHE A 14 -11.04 -2.32 -17.94
C PHE A 14 -11.44 -2.47 -16.47
N LEU A 15 -10.65 -1.92 -15.56
CA LEU A 15 -10.98 -1.94 -14.12
C LEU A 15 -12.34 -1.27 -13.86
N MET A 16 -12.60 -0.11 -14.47
CA MET A 16 -13.87 0.59 -14.26
C MET A 16 -15.06 -0.24 -14.77
N THR A 17 -14.91 -0.89 -15.92
CA THR A 17 -15.96 -1.79 -16.47
C THR A 17 -16.27 -2.93 -15.50
N LEU A 18 -15.24 -3.53 -14.90
CA LEU A 18 -15.42 -4.60 -13.91
C LEU A 18 -16.05 -4.09 -12.61
N VAL A 19 -15.66 -2.91 -12.15
CA VAL A 19 -16.28 -2.26 -10.97
C VAL A 19 -17.75 -1.99 -11.22
N ASP A 20 -18.11 -1.47 -12.40
CA ASP A 20 -19.52 -1.21 -12.76
C ASP A 20 -20.32 -2.51 -12.78
N ALA A 21 -19.80 -3.57 -13.39
CA ALA A 21 -20.46 -4.87 -13.39
C ALA A 21 -20.64 -5.47 -11.98
N CYS A 22 -19.67 -5.25 -11.08
CA CYS A 22 -19.80 -5.66 -9.69
C CYS A 22 -20.88 -4.87 -8.95
N GLN A 23 -21.00 -3.56 -9.22
CA GLN A 23 -22.05 -2.72 -8.64
C GLN A 23 -23.44 -3.13 -9.11
N ASP A 24 -23.62 -3.45 -10.40
CA ASP A 24 -24.88 -3.94 -10.96
C ASP A 24 -25.36 -5.23 -10.26
N GLU A 25 -24.42 -6.06 -9.81
CA GLU A 25 -24.66 -7.30 -9.04
C GLU A 25 -24.66 -7.07 -7.51
N ALA A 26 -24.63 -5.84 -7.04
CA ALA A 26 -24.55 -5.45 -5.62
C ALA A 26 -23.39 -6.12 -4.85
N LEU A 27 -22.28 -6.37 -5.52
CA LEU A 27 -21.08 -6.94 -4.90
C LEU A 27 -20.23 -5.84 -4.25
N HIS A 28 -19.75 -6.10 -3.04
CA HIS A 28 -18.75 -5.25 -2.39
C HIS A 28 -17.45 -5.25 -3.20
N VAL A 29 -16.95 -4.05 -3.52
CA VAL A 29 -15.75 -3.83 -4.34
C VAL A 29 -14.60 -3.35 -3.48
N CYS A 30 -13.51 -4.11 -3.47
CA CYS A 30 -12.25 -3.75 -2.83
C CYS A 30 -11.15 -3.56 -3.89
N ILE A 31 -10.41 -2.48 -3.78
CA ILE A 31 -9.28 -2.14 -4.66
C ILE A 31 -7.98 -2.28 -3.89
N ASP A 32 -7.10 -3.14 -4.36
CA ASP A 32 -5.75 -3.34 -3.83
C ASP A 32 -4.75 -2.59 -4.73
N THR A 33 -4.19 -1.49 -4.24
CA THR A 33 -3.41 -0.54 -5.05
C THR A 33 -2.32 0.18 -4.25
N CYS A 34 -1.27 0.58 -4.93
CA CYS A 34 -0.32 1.57 -4.40
C CYS A 34 -0.70 3.03 -4.76
N GLY A 35 -1.75 3.25 -5.53
CA GLY A 35 -2.20 4.58 -5.92
C GLY A 35 -1.38 5.27 -7.02
N GLN A 36 -0.51 4.55 -7.74
CA GLN A 36 0.25 5.06 -8.87
C GLN A 36 -0.64 5.11 -10.12
N THR A 37 -1.58 6.05 -10.15
CA THR A 37 -2.56 6.17 -11.23
C THR A 37 -2.98 7.62 -11.44
N ASP A 38 -3.63 7.91 -12.58
CA ASP A 38 -4.16 9.24 -12.88
C ASP A 38 -5.11 9.73 -11.79
N PRO A 39 -4.96 10.98 -11.28
CA PRO A 39 -5.78 11.48 -10.18
C PRO A 39 -7.27 11.67 -10.53
N VAL A 40 -7.62 11.85 -11.82
CA VAL A 40 -9.03 11.98 -12.24
C VAL A 40 -9.69 10.61 -12.19
N PHE A 41 -9.01 9.61 -12.73
CA PHE A 41 -9.44 8.21 -12.65
C PHE A 41 -9.53 7.74 -11.19
N PHE A 42 -8.53 8.02 -10.36
CA PHE A 42 -8.53 7.63 -8.95
C PHE A 42 -9.73 8.20 -8.19
N ARG A 43 -10.06 9.50 -8.40
CA ARG A 43 -11.27 10.09 -7.80
C ARG A 43 -12.58 9.46 -8.30
N ALA A 44 -12.61 9.04 -9.57
CA ALA A 44 -13.77 8.30 -10.08
C ALA A 44 -13.92 6.94 -9.39
N LEU A 45 -12.80 6.25 -9.19
CA LEU A 45 -12.76 4.96 -8.51
C LEU A 45 -13.15 5.06 -7.03
N LEU A 46 -12.70 6.12 -6.31
CA LEU A 46 -13.09 6.40 -4.91
C LEU A 46 -14.61 6.51 -4.71
N ARG A 47 -15.34 7.01 -5.71
CA ARG A 47 -16.81 7.13 -5.62
C ARG A 47 -17.53 5.79 -5.79
N LYS A 48 -16.87 4.81 -6.41
CA LYS A 48 -17.50 3.54 -6.81
C LYS A 48 -17.08 2.37 -5.93
N ALA A 49 -15.84 2.31 -5.52
CA ALA A 49 -15.36 1.22 -4.67
C ALA A 49 -15.75 1.44 -3.19
N ASP A 50 -15.89 0.34 -2.47
CA ASP A 50 -16.29 0.31 -1.06
C ASP A 50 -15.11 0.31 -0.12
N LEU A 51 -13.96 -0.26 -0.54
CA LEU A 51 -12.75 -0.39 0.26
C LEU A 51 -11.51 -0.25 -0.63
N PHE A 52 -10.46 0.37 -0.08
CA PHE A 52 -9.13 0.41 -0.65
C PHE A 52 -8.13 -0.20 0.32
N LEU A 53 -7.38 -1.18 -0.13
CA LEU A 53 -6.16 -1.64 0.51
C LEU A 53 -5.02 -0.83 -0.11
N PHE A 54 -4.54 0.18 0.61
CA PHE A 54 -3.59 1.14 0.05
C PHE A 54 -2.19 0.93 0.60
N ASP A 55 -1.25 0.59 -0.28
CA ASP A 55 0.14 0.30 0.08
C ASP A 55 1.00 1.56 0.17
N ILE A 56 1.60 1.81 1.33
CA ILE A 56 2.69 2.78 1.51
C ILE A 56 4.01 2.00 1.58
N LYS A 57 4.84 2.11 0.53
CA LYS A 57 6.07 1.32 0.43
C LYS A 57 7.30 2.05 0.96
N GLN A 58 7.34 3.38 0.80
CA GLN A 58 8.43 4.24 1.26
C GLN A 58 7.97 5.70 1.19
N MET A 59 8.31 6.50 2.20
CA MET A 59 7.93 7.92 2.27
C MET A 59 8.94 8.84 1.57
N ASP A 60 10.23 8.51 1.58
CA ASP A 60 11.23 9.24 0.79
C ASP A 60 11.10 8.90 -0.70
N SER A 61 10.98 9.93 -1.55
CA SER A 61 10.70 9.74 -2.99
C SER A 61 11.87 9.12 -3.74
N ASP A 62 13.10 9.41 -3.36
CA ASP A 62 14.28 8.86 -4.04
C ASP A 62 14.50 7.41 -3.61
N ALA A 63 14.29 7.09 -2.34
CA ALA A 63 14.29 5.72 -1.85
C ALA A 63 13.16 4.92 -2.52
N HIS A 64 11.94 5.46 -2.61
CA HIS A 64 10.83 4.83 -3.31
C HIS A 64 11.18 4.53 -4.77
N LYS A 65 11.81 5.49 -5.46
CA LYS A 65 12.25 5.30 -6.85
C LYS A 65 13.32 4.23 -6.99
N ARG A 66 14.24 4.12 -6.05
CA ARG A 66 15.25 3.03 -6.05
C ARG A 66 14.60 1.65 -5.87
N LEU A 67 13.54 1.56 -5.05
CA LEU A 67 12.87 0.30 -4.75
C LEU A 67 11.87 -0.13 -5.84
N THR A 68 11.16 0.82 -6.44
CA THR A 68 9.99 0.54 -7.30
C THR A 68 10.15 1.01 -8.74
N GLY A 69 11.16 1.80 -9.03
CA GLY A 69 11.38 2.42 -10.34
C GLY A 69 10.70 3.78 -10.53
N VAL A 70 9.77 4.18 -9.64
CA VAL A 70 9.03 5.45 -9.72
C VAL A 70 9.08 6.20 -8.39
N GLY A 71 8.98 7.55 -8.44
CA GLY A 71 8.81 8.37 -7.23
C GLY A 71 7.39 8.23 -6.65
N ASN A 72 7.21 8.64 -5.39
CA ASN A 72 5.95 8.49 -4.68
C ASN A 72 5.04 9.74 -4.67
N SER A 73 5.43 10.84 -5.31
CA SER A 73 4.67 12.10 -5.25
C SER A 73 3.21 11.96 -5.71
N LEU A 74 2.99 11.19 -6.78
CA LEU A 74 1.65 10.91 -7.30
C LEU A 74 0.86 10.01 -6.34
N ILE A 75 1.51 8.99 -5.81
CA ILE A 75 0.96 8.04 -4.83
C ILE A 75 0.46 8.79 -3.60
N LEU A 76 1.34 9.60 -2.97
CA LEU A 76 1.01 10.36 -1.77
C LEU A 76 -0.07 11.43 -2.03
N ARG A 77 -0.09 12.03 -3.22
CA ARG A 77 -1.18 12.94 -3.63
C ARG A 77 -2.52 12.22 -3.67
N ASN A 78 -2.58 11.04 -4.28
CA ASN A 78 -3.79 10.24 -4.37
C ASN A 78 -4.22 9.76 -2.98
N LEU A 79 -3.28 9.30 -2.15
CA LEU A 79 -3.56 8.92 -0.77
C LEU A 79 -4.17 10.07 0.05
N ARG A 80 -3.56 11.27 0.00
CA ARG A 80 -4.13 12.45 0.68
C ARG A 80 -5.54 12.78 0.18
N THR A 81 -5.77 12.65 -1.12
CA THR A 81 -7.11 12.84 -1.71
C THR A 81 -8.12 11.84 -1.14
N ALA A 82 -7.73 10.57 -1.03
CA ALA A 82 -8.58 9.51 -0.48
C ALA A 82 -8.87 9.73 1.01
N LEU A 83 -7.84 9.98 1.80
CA LEU A 83 -7.97 10.20 3.25
C LEU A 83 -8.79 11.44 3.60
N ALA A 84 -8.71 12.50 2.78
CA ALA A 84 -9.51 13.69 2.96
C ALA A 84 -10.99 13.50 2.57
N ALA A 85 -11.27 12.59 1.62
CA ALA A 85 -12.62 12.40 1.08
C ALA A 85 -13.41 11.29 1.79
N CYS A 86 -12.76 10.16 2.09
CA CYS A 86 -13.41 8.95 2.61
C CYS A 86 -12.41 8.09 3.41
N PRO A 87 -11.88 8.58 4.54
CA PRO A 87 -10.88 7.85 5.33
C PRO A 87 -11.38 6.47 5.78
N GLU A 88 -12.68 6.33 5.99
CA GLU A 88 -13.32 5.08 6.42
C GLU A 88 -13.25 3.97 5.36
N LYS A 89 -13.01 4.31 4.09
CA LYS A 89 -12.82 3.35 3.00
C LYS A 89 -11.36 2.95 2.80
N ILE A 90 -10.41 3.59 3.50
CA ILE A 90 -8.99 3.41 3.25
C ILE A 90 -8.36 2.59 4.36
N ARG A 91 -7.93 1.39 4.03
CA ARG A 91 -7.12 0.55 4.90
C ARG A 91 -5.65 0.69 4.47
N ILE A 92 -4.86 1.27 5.34
CA ILE A 92 -3.43 1.50 5.07
C ILE A 92 -2.67 0.20 5.31
N ARG A 93 -1.85 -0.18 4.34
CA ARG A 93 -0.93 -1.30 4.46
C ARG A 93 0.51 -0.83 4.27
N VAL A 94 1.41 -1.37 5.06
CA VAL A 94 2.84 -1.13 4.94
C VAL A 94 3.56 -2.45 4.68
N PRO A 95 3.91 -2.74 3.41
CA PRO A 95 4.86 -3.82 3.11
C PRO A 95 6.21 -3.47 3.75
N LEU A 96 6.53 -4.12 4.87
CA LEU A 96 7.67 -3.79 5.70
C LEU A 96 8.88 -4.66 5.34
N MET A 97 10.00 -4.01 5.04
CA MET A 97 11.24 -4.64 4.56
C MET A 97 12.42 -4.27 5.46
N PRO A 98 13.13 -5.26 6.04
CA PRO A 98 14.25 -5.01 6.95
C PRO A 98 15.36 -4.16 6.30
N GLY A 99 15.71 -3.05 6.95
CA GLY A 99 16.76 -2.14 6.52
C GLY A 99 16.42 -1.26 5.32
N LEU A 100 15.16 -1.27 4.84
CA LEU A 100 14.72 -0.47 3.70
C LEU A 100 13.66 0.57 4.05
N ASN A 101 12.65 0.20 4.84
CA ASN A 101 11.57 1.08 5.25
C ASN A 101 11.08 0.83 6.69
N ASP A 102 11.88 0.09 7.47
CA ASP A 102 11.60 -0.22 8.88
C ASP A 102 12.31 0.73 9.86
N GLY A 103 13.01 1.76 9.34
CA GLY A 103 13.72 2.76 10.10
C GLY A 103 12.80 3.71 10.88
N GLU A 104 13.35 4.36 11.92
CA GLU A 104 12.62 5.34 12.74
C GLU A 104 12.06 6.48 11.90
N GLU A 105 12.87 7.03 10.97
CA GLU A 105 12.49 8.16 10.13
C GLU A 105 11.35 7.80 9.16
N ASP A 106 11.40 6.59 8.58
CA ASP A 106 10.36 6.10 7.67
C ASP A 106 9.03 5.94 8.37
N ILE A 107 9.05 5.29 9.55
CA ILE A 107 7.85 5.04 10.35
C ILE A 107 7.28 6.35 10.89
N ALA A 108 8.13 7.26 11.37
CA ALA A 108 7.72 8.59 11.80
C ALA A 108 7.04 9.38 10.68
N ALA A 109 7.56 9.30 9.44
CA ALA A 109 6.98 9.97 8.28
C ALA A 109 5.60 9.39 7.90
N VAL A 110 5.44 8.05 7.97
CA VAL A 110 4.13 7.40 7.80
C VAL A 110 3.15 7.89 8.88
N ALA A 111 3.56 7.87 10.15
CA ALA A 111 2.72 8.27 11.27
C ALA A 111 2.31 9.75 11.18
N ALA A 112 3.23 10.63 10.79
CA ALA A 112 2.96 12.05 10.60
C ALA A 112 1.89 12.26 9.52
N LEU A 113 2.03 11.61 8.36
CA LEU A 113 1.04 11.69 7.28
C LEU A 113 -0.33 11.19 7.73
N LEU A 114 -0.40 10.03 8.35
CA LEU A 114 -1.67 9.43 8.78
C LEU A 114 -2.33 10.23 9.91
N GLY A 115 -1.52 10.80 10.80
CA GLY A 115 -1.97 11.66 11.89
C GLY A 115 -2.70 12.92 11.42
N GLU A 116 -2.32 13.50 10.26
CA GLU A 116 -3.01 14.64 9.64
C GLU A 116 -4.51 14.33 9.36
N TYR A 117 -4.84 13.05 9.18
CA TYR A 117 -6.20 12.58 8.85
C TYR A 117 -6.85 11.75 9.97
N GLY A 118 -6.22 11.69 11.13
CA GLY A 118 -6.75 10.94 12.29
C GLY A 118 -6.69 9.41 12.14
N VAL A 119 -5.96 8.91 11.14
CA VAL A 119 -5.78 7.46 10.92
C VAL A 119 -4.74 6.94 11.91
N ARG A 120 -5.09 5.89 12.65
CA ARG A 120 -4.21 5.29 13.67
C ARG A 120 -3.97 3.80 13.51
N HIS A 121 -4.65 3.16 12.55
CA HIS A 121 -4.50 1.74 12.30
C HIS A 121 -3.75 1.49 10.99
N VAL A 122 -2.78 0.56 11.04
CA VAL A 122 -1.94 0.17 9.90
C VAL A 122 -1.79 -1.34 9.88
N ASP A 123 -2.07 -1.94 8.72
CA ASP A 123 -1.72 -3.32 8.47
C ASP A 123 -0.25 -3.42 8.07
N VAL A 124 0.51 -4.20 8.77
CA VAL A 124 1.91 -4.47 8.46
C VAL A 124 2.02 -5.80 7.74
N LEU A 125 2.65 -5.78 6.57
CA LEU A 125 2.95 -6.98 5.77
C LEU A 125 4.46 -7.23 5.83
N PRO A 126 4.95 -8.04 6.77
CA PRO A 126 6.37 -8.36 6.83
C PRO A 126 6.83 -9.04 5.54
N CYS A 127 7.96 -8.60 5.01
CA CYS A 127 8.51 -9.14 3.78
C CYS A 127 8.82 -10.64 3.93
N HIS A 128 8.46 -11.40 2.90
CA HIS A 128 8.66 -12.84 2.82
C HIS A 128 9.17 -13.26 1.44
N SER A 129 9.80 -14.42 1.35
CA SER A 129 10.43 -14.95 0.13
C SER A 129 9.46 -15.66 -0.85
N PHE A 130 8.14 -15.68 -0.58
CA PHE A 130 7.15 -16.42 -1.40
C PHE A 130 7.13 -16.00 -2.87
N GLY A 131 7.54 -14.77 -3.20
CA GLY A 131 7.65 -14.29 -4.58
C GLY A 131 8.78 -14.91 -5.41
N SER A 132 9.74 -15.59 -4.78
CA SER A 132 10.94 -16.13 -5.43
C SER A 132 10.64 -17.06 -6.60
N GLY A 133 9.59 -17.88 -6.49
CA GLY A 133 9.16 -18.78 -7.56
C GLY A 133 8.74 -18.06 -8.85
N LYS A 134 8.20 -16.84 -8.76
CA LYS A 134 7.84 -16.04 -9.94
C LYS A 134 9.09 -15.55 -10.69
N TYR A 135 10.13 -15.16 -9.98
CA TYR A 135 11.41 -14.76 -10.57
C TYR A 135 12.06 -15.93 -11.29
N GLN A 136 12.07 -17.12 -10.66
CA GLN A 136 12.60 -18.35 -11.28
C GLN A 136 11.81 -18.72 -12.54
N ALA A 137 10.48 -18.67 -12.51
CA ALA A 137 9.64 -18.97 -13.67
C ALA A 137 9.89 -18.00 -14.85
N LEU A 138 10.31 -16.77 -14.58
CA LEU A 138 10.67 -15.75 -15.56
C LEU A 138 12.15 -15.77 -15.95
N ALA A 139 12.94 -16.74 -15.49
CA ALA A 139 14.39 -16.81 -15.66
C ALA A 139 15.10 -15.50 -15.25
N ARG A 140 14.61 -14.85 -14.20
CA ARG A 140 15.18 -13.61 -13.62
C ARG A 140 15.93 -13.93 -12.32
N PRO A 141 17.00 -13.19 -12.00
CA PRO A 141 17.67 -13.33 -10.72
C PRO A 141 16.67 -13.04 -9.58
N VAL A 142 16.65 -13.94 -8.61
CA VAL A 142 15.83 -13.75 -7.40
C VAL A 142 16.46 -12.63 -6.58
N PRO A 143 15.71 -11.58 -6.20
CA PRO A 143 16.20 -10.54 -5.31
C PRO A 143 16.63 -11.15 -3.97
N ASP A 144 17.68 -10.60 -3.37
CA ASP A 144 18.07 -10.91 -1.98
C ASP A 144 17.04 -10.27 -1.03
N VAL A 145 15.99 -11.02 -0.74
CA VAL A 145 14.92 -10.59 0.17
C VAL A 145 15.29 -11.03 1.58
N ARG A 146 15.56 -10.07 2.45
CA ARG A 146 15.77 -10.33 3.87
C ARG A 146 14.43 -10.43 4.58
N GLU A 147 14.21 -11.52 5.31
CA GLU A 147 13.05 -11.66 6.19
C GLU A 147 13.39 -11.12 7.59
N PHE A 148 12.36 -10.68 8.30
CA PHE A 148 12.53 -10.28 9.69
C PHE A 148 12.84 -11.49 10.58
N SER A 149 13.80 -11.33 11.50
CA SER A 149 13.81 -12.16 12.69
C SER A 149 12.63 -11.79 13.60
N PRO A 150 12.12 -12.69 14.45
CA PRO A 150 11.05 -12.35 15.38
C PRO A 150 11.35 -11.13 16.25
N ALA A 151 12.60 -11.00 16.73
CA ALA A 151 13.03 -9.85 17.49
C ALA A 151 13.09 -8.56 16.65
N GLY A 152 13.56 -8.63 15.40
CA GLY A 152 13.60 -7.49 14.49
C GLY A 152 12.20 -6.97 14.16
N LEU A 153 11.25 -7.88 13.88
CA LEU A 153 9.86 -7.50 13.64
C LEU A 153 9.24 -6.83 14.88
N HIS A 154 9.48 -7.39 16.07
CA HIS A 154 9.00 -6.78 17.31
C HIS A 154 9.51 -5.35 17.50
N VAL A 155 10.80 -5.11 17.22
CA VAL A 155 11.39 -3.75 17.27
C VAL A 155 10.72 -2.81 16.28
N ALA A 156 10.49 -3.26 15.06
CA ALA A 156 9.82 -2.43 14.03
C ALA A 156 8.37 -2.09 14.44
N LEU A 157 7.60 -3.05 14.94
CA LEU A 157 6.23 -2.81 15.44
C LEU A 157 6.21 -1.86 16.64
N ALA A 158 7.19 -1.96 17.55
CA ALA A 158 7.31 -1.03 18.67
C ALA A 158 7.52 0.42 18.23
N ARG A 159 8.20 0.67 17.10
CA ARG A 159 8.35 2.01 16.52
C ARG A 159 7.01 2.57 16.06
N PHE A 160 6.18 1.78 15.37
CA PHE A 160 4.81 2.22 15.01
C PHE A 160 4.01 2.62 16.26
N ALA A 161 4.06 1.79 17.31
CA ALA A 161 3.37 2.08 18.57
C ALA A 161 3.91 3.34 19.26
N ALA A 162 5.22 3.59 19.22
CA ALA A 162 5.84 4.81 19.78
C ALA A 162 5.34 6.08 19.09
N HIS A 163 4.95 6.00 17.81
CA HIS A 163 4.34 7.08 17.04
C HIS A 163 2.80 7.09 17.10
N GLY A 164 2.19 6.31 17.99
CA GLY A 164 0.74 6.29 18.21
C GLY A 164 -0.05 5.55 17.14
N LEU A 165 0.59 4.66 16.40
CA LEU A 165 -0.07 3.78 15.44
C LEU A 165 -0.29 2.39 16.03
N GLU A 166 -1.50 1.90 15.85
CA GLU A 166 -1.88 0.51 16.13
C GLU A 166 -1.58 -0.34 14.90
N THR A 167 -0.96 -1.51 15.09
CA THR A 167 -0.56 -2.38 13.98
C THR A 167 -1.21 -3.74 14.07
N GLU A 168 -1.65 -4.25 12.91
CA GLU A 168 -2.05 -5.64 12.71
C GLU A 168 -1.09 -6.28 11.69
N ILE A 169 -0.64 -7.51 11.95
CA ILE A 169 0.15 -8.29 10.99
C ILE A 169 -0.83 -9.09 10.13
N VAL A 170 -0.73 -8.93 8.82
CA VAL A 170 -1.60 -9.57 7.84
C VAL A 170 -0.81 -10.35 6.78
#